data_8669af4c5facd826163d9632e39c813e
#
_entry.id   8669af4c5facd826163d9632e39c813e
#
_cell.length_a   1.000
_cell.length_b   1.000
_cell.length_c   1.000
_cell.angle_alpha   90.00
_cell.angle_beta   90.00
_cell.angle_gamma   90.00
#
_symmetry.space_group_name_H-M   'P 1'
#
loop_
_entity.id
_entity.type
_entity.pdbx_description
1 polymer ?
#
loop_
_entity_poly.entity_id
_entity_poly.type
_entity_poly.pdbx_seq_one_letter_code
_entity_poly.pdbx_strand_id
1 'polypeptide(L)'
;MMNGRGRIVGFFIFLLLVVIIFLQIFSMVQSDRFYRALNRLDDILQGRERPSRQTIRKARSTADQEYPGDEGDWLVWAFRVEPKTLSQISTENDIYARWLTVPYIFEPLLFYDYNEIKLEPWLAESYEVSSDGIQITFDLRDDIHFSDGHPVTADDVIFTYETIVNPKVDAANIANLYIDVDKAVKVSERIVKFYMKRPHFKALENLSFWDIGILPEHIYRFDDPEEFNKRISDPVGSGPYVFEKWETGRKIVLRRNENYWGPKPKLKKIVFKFITNAVAAVQALRSHQVDIIIPEPDQFADLVEDEEFKKEFYCLSYFVPGTPFYYIGWNQDTPFFFDRRVRLAMTHIIDRREIISRLLKGYGRMITGPFYINGPQYDHNIEPWPYDPERAKQLLDEAGWIDTDGDGVRDKNGTPFRFEFLYSSDKVQYKRLVKFIRDQAAKVGIEVVPEPVEWSVVISRITDRKFDAMVMGWGGEILQDHYQLWHSSQIGNRGSNYVGFNNPQADTIIEQARKTLDDAERNKLYHRLHRILHEEQPYTFLFVRPTFRPIDRRFNNVKIYNLGPKYWQWYVPKDKQRYR
;
A
#
# COMPACT_ATOMS: atom_id res chain seq x y z
N MET A 1 -32.34 -64.42 -7.00
CA MET A 1 -33.57 -63.73 -7.48
C MET A 1 -33.96 -62.69 -6.43
N MET A 2 -33.50 -61.48 -6.54
CA MET A 2 -33.91 -60.39 -5.63
C MET A 2 -35.26 -59.84 -6.10
N ASN A 3 -36.25 -59.94 -5.22
CA ASN A 3 -37.66 -59.64 -5.43
C ASN A 3 -37.91 -58.22 -5.97
N GLY A 4 -38.72 -58.11 -7.04
CA GLY A 4 -39.16 -56.85 -7.64
C GLY A 4 -39.79 -55.81 -6.71
N ARG A 5 -40.25 -56.20 -5.51
CA ARG A 5 -40.75 -55.30 -4.47
C ARG A 5 -39.70 -54.39 -3.87
N GLY A 6 -38.41 -54.83 -3.74
CA GLY A 6 -37.34 -53.99 -3.20
C GLY A 6 -36.90 -52.87 -4.11
N ARG A 7 -36.97 -53.10 -5.45
CA ARG A 7 -36.62 -52.05 -6.46
C ARG A 7 -37.71 -50.95 -6.51
N ILE A 8 -38.96 -51.31 -6.37
CA ILE A 8 -40.07 -50.35 -6.37
C ILE A 8 -40.02 -49.47 -5.11
N VAL A 9 -39.75 -50.06 -3.94
CA VAL A 9 -39.60 -49.31 -2.68
C VAL A 9 -38.39 -48.39 -2.73
N GLY A 10 -37.24 -48.83 -3.27
CA GLY A 10 -36.05 -47.98 -3.46
C GLY A 10 -36.29 -46.79 -4.40
N PHE A 11 -37.04 -47.00 -5.50
CA PHE A 11 -37.43 -45.93 -6.40
C PHE A 11 -38.35 -44.89 -5.74
N PHE A 12 -39.32 -45.33 -4.95
CA PHE A 12 -40.20 -44.40 -4.21
C PHE A 12 -39.45 -43.61 -3.12
N ILE A 13 -38.48 -44.23 -2.42
CA ILE A 13 -37.63 -43.53 -1.43
C ILE A 13 -36.75 -42.50 -2.14
N PHE A 14 -36.14 -42.84 -3.30
CA PHE A 14 -35.37 -41.90 -4.07
C PHE A 14 -36.21 -40.72 -4.58
N LEU A 15 -37.40 -41.00 -5.12
CA LEU A 15 -38.33 -39.95 -5.57
C LEU A 15 -38.76 -39.03 -4.39
N LEU A 16 -39.00 -39.59 -3.23
CA LEU A 16 -39.36 -38.83 -2.02
C LEU A 16 -38.20 -37.93 -1.56
N LEU A 17 -36.95 -38.42 -1.60
CA LEU A 17 -35.75 -37.64 -1.30
C LEU A 17 -35.56 -36.48 -2.27
N VAL A 18 -35.75 -36.73 -3.56
CA VAL A 18 -35.68 -35.68 -4.58
C VAL A 18 -36.75 -34.60 -4.36
N VAL A 19 -37.97 -35.00 -4.01
CA VAL A 19 -39.06 -34.06 -3.69
C VAL A 19 -38.75 -33.27 -2.41
N ILE A 20 -38.20 -33.90 -1.39
CA ILE A 20 -37.80 -33.22 -0.13
C ILE A 20 -36.69 -32.20 -0.40
N ILE A 21 -35.66 -32.55 -1.18
CA ILE A 21 -34.59 -31.65 -1.58
C ILE A 21 -35.17 -30.48 -2.37
N PHE A 22 -36.06 -30.74 -3.32
CA PHE A 22 -36.69 -29.68 -4.13
C PHE A 22 -37.56 -28.75 -3.25
N LEU A 23 -38.28 -29.28 -2.29
CA LEU A 23 -39.08 -28.49 -1.32
C LEU A 23 -38.18 -27.68 -0.38
N GLN A 24 -37.02 -28.20 0.03
CA GLN A 24 -36.05 -27.46 0.85
C GLN A 24 -35.44 -26.31 0.06
N ILE A 25 -35.01 -26.53 -1.18
CA ILE A 25 -34.51 -25.49 -2.06
C ILE A 25 -35.59 -24.44 -2.35
N PHE A 26 -36.82 -24.87 -2.63
CA PHE A 26 -37.95 -23.97 -2.88
C PHE A 26 -38.30 -23.14 -1.62
N SER A 27 -38.30 -23.77 -0.42
CA SER A 27 -38.48 -23.08 0.85
C SER A 27 -37.38 -22.07 1.14
N MET A 28 -36.16 -22.41 0.82
CA MET A 28 -34.99 -21.51 0.99
C MET A 28 -35.09 -20.28 0.06
N VAL A 29 -35.48 -20.46 -1.20
CA VAL A 29 -35.71 -19.37 -2.16
C VAL A 29 -36.94 -18.52 -1.76
N GLN A 30 -38.00 -19.13 -1.24
CA GLN A 30 -39.18 -18.39 -0.77
C GLN A 30 -38.89 -17.63 0.52
N SER A 31 -38.15 -18.22 1.47
CA SER A 31 -37.74 -17.51 2.69
C SER A 31 -36.87 -16.30 2.40
N ASP A 32 -35.96 -16.38 1.42
CA ASP A 32 -35.13 -15.28 1.02
C ASP A 32 -35.92 -14.14 0.32
N ARG A 33 -36.96 -14.52 -0.50
CA ARG A 33 -37.90 -13.55 -1.08
C ARG A 33 -38.78 -12.91 -0.01
N PHE A 34 -39.22 -13.69 0.97
CA PHE A 34 -40.04 -13.21 2.08
C PHE A 34 -39.26 -12.31 3.02
N TYR A 35 -38.00 -12.65 3.31
CA TYR A 35 -37.09 -11.80 4.10
C TYR A 35 -36.78 -10.47 3.39
N ARG A 36 -36.60 -10.49 2.07
CA ARG A 36 -36.44 -9.25 1.29
C ARG A 36 -37.72 -8.40 1.25
N ALA A 37 -38.88 -9.04 1.23
CA ALA A 37 -40.17 -8.32 1.30
C ALA A 37 -40.41 -7.71 2.68
N LEU A 38 -40.08 -8.45 3.77
CA LEU A 38 -40.17 -7.97 5.15
C LEU A 38 -39.24 -6.78 5.41
N ASN A 39 -37.96 -6.86 4.96
CA ASN A 39 -37.01 -5.77 5.10
C ASN A 39 -37.45 -4.54 4.29
N ARG A 40 -38.09 -4.73 3.11
CA ARG A 40 -38.68 -3.63 2.34
C ARG A 40 -39.87 -2.98 3.05
N LEU A 41 -40.68 -3.76 3.74
CA LEU A 41 -41.81 -3.26 4.53
C LEU A 41 -41.33 -2.51 5.77
N ASP A 42 -40.30 -3.00 6.45
CA ASP A 42 -39.71 -2.34 7.62
C ASP A 42 -39.07 -0.99 7.24
N ASP A 43 -38.36 -0.91 6.11
CA ASP A 43 -37.81 0.34 5.58
C ASP A 43 -38.91 1.37 5.23
N ILE A 44 -40.05 0.91 4.69
CA ILE A 44 -41.20 1.76 4.36
C ILE A 44 -41.91 2.23 5.64
N LEU A 45 -42.08 1.36 6.64
CA LEU A 45 -42.76 1.68 7.89
C LEU A 45 -41.94 2.59 8.80
N GLN A 46 -40.60 2.55 8.70
CA GLN A 46 -39.72 3.40 9.49
C GLN A 46 -39.45 4.77 8.83
N GLY A 47 -40.08 5.07 7.69
CA GLY A 47 -39.94 6.37 7.00
C GLY A 47 -38.50 6.69 6.60
N ARG A 48 -37.65 5.68 6.48
CA ARG A 48 -36.29 5.85 6.01
C ARG A 48 -36.32 6.12 4.52
N GLU A 49 -36.13 7.38 4.13
CA GLU A 49 -35.81 7.71 2.75
C GLU A 49 -34.60 6.85 2.34
N ARG A 50 -34.74 6.11 1.27
CA ARG A 50 -33.62 5.36 0.69
C ARG A 50 -32.50 6.34 0.44
N PRO A 51 -31.31 6.22 1.08
CA PRO A 51 -30.14 6.90 0.56
C PRO A 51 -30.02 6.45 -0.89
N SER A 52 -29.84 7.40 -1.79
CA SER A 52 -29.70 7.16 -3.21
C SER A 52 -28.78 5.96 -3.40
N ARG A 53 -29.29 4.89 -4.02
CA ARG A 53 -28.45 3.80 -4.53
C ARG A 53 -27.30 4.51 -5.25
N GLN A 54 -26.07 4.40 -4.74
CA GLN A 54 -24.92 4.68 -5.58
C GLN A 54 -25.01 3.65 -6.69
N THR A 55 -25.63 4.07 -7.78
CA THR A 55 -25.84 3.23 -8.95
C THR A 55 -24.48 2.97 -9.51
N ILE A 56 -24.02 1.78 -9.28
CA ILE A 56 -22.81 1.19 -9.73
C ILE A 56 -22.72 1.40 -11.23
N ARG A 57 -21.68 2.10 -11.68
CA ARG A 57 -21.34 2.13 -13.09
C ARG A 57 -21.01 0.71 -13.50
N LYS A 58 -21.80 0.12 -14.40
CA LYS A 58 -21.36 -1.10 -15.12
C LYS A 58 -19.95 -0.86 -15.63
N ALA A 59 -19.05 -1.77 -15.33
CA ALA A 59 -17.75 -1.79 -15.97
C ALA A 59 -17.97 -1.66 -17.48
N ARG A 60 -17.28 -0.73 -18.13
CA ARG A 60 -17.25 -0.74 -19.60
C ARG A 60 -16.68 -2.07 -20.00
N SER A 61 -17.30 -2.76 -20.98
CA SER A 61 -16.71 -3.94 -21.57
C SER A 61 -15.25 -3.63 -21.92
N THR A 62 -14.32 -4.23 -21.19
CA THR A 62 -12.89 -4.04 -21.43
C THR A 62 -12.41 -4.97 -22.54
N ALA A 63 -13.16 -6.04 -22.83
CA ALA A 63 -12.83 -7.05 -23.82
C ALA A 63 -12.66 -6.48 -25.25
N ASP A 64 -13.36 -5.38 -25.57
CA ASP A 64 -13.29 -4.74 -26.89
C ASP A 64 -12.27 -3.58 -26.96
N GLN A 65 -11.53 -3.29 -25.87
CA GLN A 65 -10.49 -2.26 -25.88
C GLN A 65 -9.15 -2.87 -26.31
N GLU A 66 -8.72 -2.59 -27.53
CA GLU A 66 -7.33 -2.85 -27.92
C GLU A 66 -6.41 -1.72 -27.48
N TYR A 67 -5.25 -2.07 -26.92
CA TYR A 67 -4.18 -1.10 -26.73
C TYR A 67 -3.56 -0.73 -28.10
N PRO A 68 -3.24 0.55 -28.32
CA PRO A 68 -2.64 0.98 -29.59
C PRO A 68 -1.24 0.38 -29.78
N GLY A 69 -0.81 0.29 -31.04
CA GLY A 69 0.56 0.05 -31.42
C GLY A 69 0.90 -1.38 -31.83
N ASP A 70 2.17 -1.57 -32.18
CA ASP A 70 2.70 -2.83 -32.66
C ASP A 70 2.85 -3.86 -31.55
N GLU A 71 2.56 -5.10 -31.88
CA GLU A 71 2.78 -6.23 -30.99
C GLU A 71 4.23 -6.73 -31.09
N GLY A 72 4.80 -7.11 -29.96
CA GLY A 72 6.13 -7.68 -29.87
C GLY A 72 7.01 -7.02 -28.81
N ASP A 73 8.26 -7.50 -28.74
CA ASP A 73 9.30 -7.01 -27.85
C ASP A 73 9.04 -7.26 -26.36
N TRP A 74 9.97 -6.85 -25.51
CA TRP A 74 9.98 -7.07 -24.07
C TRP A 74 10.20 -5.75 -23.34
N LEU A 75 9.74 -5.68 -22.08
CA LEU A 75 10.15 -4.69 -21.08
C LEU A 75 11.19 -5.33 -20.18
N VAL A 76 12.38 -4.74 -20.07
CA VAL A 76 13.44 -5.21 -19.18
C VAL A 76 13.64 -4.19 -18.06
N TRP A 77 13.26 -4.56 -16.83
CA TRP A 77 13.31 -3.70 -15.66
C TRP A 77 14.39 -4.17 -14.69
N ALA A 78 15.29 -3.27 -14.26
CA ALA A 78 16.29 -3.59 -13.24
C ALA A 78 15.71 -3.42 -11.83
N PHE A 79 15.69 -4.49 -11.06
CA PHE A 79 15.37 -4.48 -9.63
C PHE A 79 16.65 -4.46 -8.80
N ARG A 80 16.66 -3.64 -7.74
CA ARG A 80 17.79 -3.52 -6.81
C ARG A 80 17.86 -4.66 -5.79
N VAL A 81 16.75 -5.35 -5.59
CA VAL A 81 16.60 -6.46 -4.65
C VAL A 81 15.85 -7.58 -5.34
N GLU A 82 16.32 -8.81 -5.16
CA GLU A 82 15.57 -10.00 -5.50
C GLU A 82 14.49 -10.24 -4.45
N PRO A 83 13.21 -10.43 -4.83
CA PRO A 83 12.17 -10.77 -3.87
C PRO A 83 12.44 -12.14 -3.24
N LYS A 84 12.06 -12.31 -1.98
CA LYS A 84 12.18 -13.60 -1.29
C LYS A 84 11.10 -14.59 -1.67
N THR A 85 9.93 -14.08 -2.06
CA THR A 85 8.74 -14.85 -2.37
C THR A 85 7.93 -14.19 -3.49
N LEU A 86 7.12 -14.96 -4.20
CA LEU A 86 6.08 -14.48 -5.10
C LEU A 86 4.66 -14.73 -4.54
N SER A 87 4.56 -15.23 -3.31
CA SER A 87 3.29 -15.31 -2.59
C SER A 87 2.83 -13.90 -2.20
N GLN A 88 1.62 -13.50 -2.57
CA GLN A 88 1.10 -12.17 -2.27
C GLN A 88 0.76 -11.98 -0.79
N ILE A 89 0.48 -13.07 -0.08
CA ILE A 89 0.00 -13.03 1.30
C ILE A 89 1.06 -13.32 2.35
N SER A 90 2.22 -13.86 1.95
CA SER A 90 3.32 -14.16 2.90
C SER A 90 3.83 -12.91 3.60
N THR A 91 4.24 -13.06 4.86
CA THR A 91 4.92 -12.01 5.65
C THR A 91 6.26 -11.59 5.05
N GLU A 92 6.87 -12.41 4.20
CA GLU A 92 8.09 -12.10 3.46
C GLU A 92 7.85 -11.33 2.14
N ASN A 93 6.57 -11.08 1.78
CA ASN A 93 6.23 -10.32 0.58
C ASN A 93 6.68 -8.87 0.72
N ASP A 94 7.59 -8.45 -0.15
CA ASP A 94 8.12 -7.09 -0.21
C ASP A 94 7.53 -6.28 -1.38
N ILE A 95 7.92 -5.01 -1.47
CA ILE A 95 7.45 -4.10 -2.53
C ILE A 95 7.83 -4.59 -3.94
N TYR A 96 8.97 -5.27 -4.11
CA TYR A 96 9.40 -5.78 -5.41
C TYR A 96 8.55 -6.98 -5.84
N ALA A 97 8.23 -7.88 -4.89
CA ALA A 97 7.30 -8.98 -5.14
C ALA A 97 5.93 -8.46 -5.58
N ARG A 98 5.37 -7.44 -4.89
CA ARG A 98 4.08 -6.82 -5.25
C ARG A 98 4.10 -6.18 -6.63
N TRP A 99 5.12 -5.41 -6.96
CA TRP A 99 5.25 -4.79 -8.29
C TRP A 99 5.34 -5.80 -9.43
N LEU A 100 5.78 -7.02 -9.13
CA LEU A 100 5.92 -8.09 -10.10
C LEU A 100 4.64 -8.92 -10.22
N THR A 101 3.91 -9.12 -9.13
CA THR A 101 2.76 -10.03 -9.08
C THR A 101 1.43 -9.32 -9.34
N VAL A 102 1.22 -8.13 -8.76
CA VAL A 102 0.00 -7.34 -8.93
C VAL A 102 0.32 -6.07 -9.73
N PRO A 103 -0.32 -5.76 -10.83
CA PRO A 103 -1.48 -6.41 -11.47
C PRO A 103 -1.13 -7.36 -12.62
N TYR A 104 0.11 -7.86 -12.72
CA TYR A 104 0.51 -8.63 -13.90
C TYR A 104 0.02 -10.07 -13.87
N ILE A 105 0.05 -10.72 -12.70
CA ILE A 105 -0.31 -12.13 -12.54
C ILE A 105 -1.64 -12.27 -11.83
N PHE A 106 -1.83 -11.54 -10.73
CA PHE A 106 -3.02 -11.59 -9.91
C PHE A 106 -3.84 -10.31 -10.05
N GLU A 107 -5.15 -10.46 -10.13
CA GLU A 107 -6.06 -9.33 -10.28
C GLU A 107 -7.06 -9.27 -9.15
N PRO A 108 -7.41 -8.04 -8.71
CA PRO A 108 -8.39 -7.80 -7.64
C PRO A 108 -9.82 -7.78 -8.15
N LEU A 109 -10.79 -7.79 -7.23
CA LEU A 109 -12.20 -7.59 -7.56
C LEU A 109 -12.46 -6.17 -8.09
N LEU A 110 -11.87 -5.17 -7.47
CA LEU A 110 -11.91 -3.78 -7.90
C LEU A 110 -10.48 -3.27 -8.06
N PHE A 111 -10.27 -2.41 -9.03
CA PHE A 111 -8.96 -1.83 -9.31
C PHE A 111 -9.03 -0.31 -9.26
N TYR A 112 -7.96 0.36 -8.86
CA TYR A 112 -7.95 1.81 -8.84
C TYR A 112 -7.88 2.41 -10.25
N ASP A 113 -8.78 3.33 -10.57
CA ASP A 113 -8.54 4.23 -11.69
C ASP A 113 -7.30 5.07 -11.44
N TYR A 114 -6.38 5.08 -12.40
CA TYR A 114 -5.07 5.70 -12.24
C TYR A 114 -5.11 7.24 -12.24
N ASN A 115 -6.17 7.86 -12.76
CA ASN A 115 -6.34 9.31 -12.73
C ASN A 115 -7.17 9.77 -11.52
N GLU A 116 -8.33 9.14 -11.31
CA GLU A 116 -9.26 9.57 -10.28
C GLU A 116 -8.91 9.04 -8.89
N ILE A 117 -8.06 7.99 -8.82
CA ILE A 117 -7.69 7.30 -7.57
C ILE A 117 -8.95 6.83 -6.84
N LYS A 118 -9.86 6.23 -7.59
CA LYS A 118 -11.08 5.61 -7.08
C LYS A 118 -11.14 4.15 -7.49
N LEU A 119 -11.73 3.32 -6.63
CA LEU A 119 -11.98 1.92 -6.95
C LEU A 119 -13.06 1.81 -8.03
N GLU A 120 -12.73 1.10 -9.09
CA GLU A 120 -13.60 0.78 -10.21
C GLU A 120 -13.73 -0.74 -10.37
N PRO A 121 -14.87 -1.24 -10.82
CA PRO A 121 -15.06 -2.66 -11.11
C PRO A 121 -13.97 -3.24 -12.02
N TRP A 122 -13.46 -4.45 -11.66
CA TRP A 122 -12.44 -5.16 -12.44
C TRP A 122 -12.84 -6.62 -12.64
N LEU A 123 -12.41 -7.58 -11.79
CA LEU A 123 -12.96 -8.94 -11.82
C LEU A 123 -14.43 -8.97 -11.36
N ALA A 124 -14.83 -8.09 -10.47
CA ALA A 124 -16.24 -7.83 -10.22
C ALA A 124 -16.80 -6.92 -11.34
N GLU A 125 -17.95 -7.28 -11.92
CA GLU A 125 -18.71 -6.43 -12.84
C GLU A 125 -19.36 -5.28 -12.07
N SER A 126 -19.76 -5.54 -10.82
CA SER A 126 -20.38 -4.56 -9.94
C SER A 126 -20.20 -4.89 -8.46
N TYR A 127 -20.44 -3.90 -7.62
CA TYR A 127 -20.47 -4.08 -6.16
C TYR A 127 -21.57 -3.22 -5.53
N GLU A 128 -21.97 -3.56 -4.33
CA GLU A 128 -22.93 -2.81 -3.52
C GLU A 128 -22.44 -2.73 -2.08
N VAL A 129 -22.49 -1.54 -1.49
CA VAL A 129 -22.25 -1.30 -0.06
C VAL A 129 -23.57 -0.88 0.57
N SER A 130 -23.98 -1.55 1.64
CA SER A 130 -25.20 -1.17 2.38
C SER A 130 -25.04 0.21 3.02
N SER A 131 -26.16 0.89 3.25
CA SER A 131 -26.16 2.26 3.81
C SER A 131 -25.49 2.37 5.19
N ASP A 132 -25.50 1.29 5.98
CA ASP A 132 -24.83 1.19 7.27
C ASP A 132 -23.35 0.77 7.15
N GLY A 133 -22.87 0.44 5.94
CA GLY A 133 -21.50 0.05 5.68
C GLY A 133 -21.08 -1.32 6.21
N ILE A 134 -22.04 -2.17 6.63
CA ILE A 134 -21.74 -3.48 7.22
C ILE A 134 -21.97 -4.66 6.27
N GLN A 135 -22.50 -4.43 5.07
CA GLN A 135 -22.63 -5.45 4.03
C GLN A 135 -22.01 -4.97 2.74
N ILE A 136 -21.13 -5.77 2.16
CA ILE A 136 -20.47 -5.48 0.88
C ILE A 136 -20.69 -6.70 -0.01
N THR A 137 -21.30 -6.50 -1.17
CA THR A 137 -21.60 -7.55 -2.13
C THR A 137 -20.83 -7.28 -3.42
N PHE A 138 -20.18 -8.30 -3.96
CA PHE A 138 -19.53 -8.26 -5.27
C PHE A 138 -20.25 -9.22 -6.21
N ASP A 139 -20.51 -8.78 -7.44
CA ASP A 139 -21.01 -9.60 -8.55
C ASP A 139 -19.89 -9.75 -9.58
N LEU A 140 -19.39 -10.96 -9.75
CA LEU A 140 -18.27 -11.26 -10.65
C LEU A 140 -18.72 -11.23 -12.10
N ARG A 141 -17.81 -10.87 -13.00
CA ARG A 141 -18.00 -11.00 -14.45
C ARG A 141 -18.18 -12.48 -14.83
N ASP A 142 -18.82 -12.74 -15.95
CA ASP A 142 -19.05 -14.10 -16.47
C ASP A 142 -18.00 -14.56 -17.49
N ASP A 143 -17.13 -13.66 -17.93
CA ASP A 143 -16.11 -13.88 -18.97
C ASP A 143 -14.68 -14.02 -18.41
N ILE A 144 -14.51 -14.03 -17.07
CA ILE A 144 -13.19 -14.09 -16.42
C ILE A 144 -12.73 -15.52 -16.15
N HIS A 145 -11.44 -15.76 -16.37
CA HIS A 145 -10.81 -17.04 -16.09
C HIS A 145 -9.33 -16.87 -15.71
N PHE A 146 -8.82 -17.82 -14.99
CA PHE A 146 -7.39 -17.92 -14.69
C PHE A 146 -6.60 -18.26 -15.97
N SER A 147 -5.28 -18.09 -15.88
CA SER A 147 -4.38 -18.32 -17.02
C SER A 147 -4.32 -19.77 -17.52
N ASP A 148 -4.80 -20.72 -16.73
CA ASP A 148 -4.96 -22.13 -17.06
C ASP A 148 -6.34 -22.48 -17.68
N GLY A 149 -7.24 -21.50 -17.74
CA GLY A 149 -8.55 -21.63 -18.36
C GLY A 149 -9.70 -21.95 -17.39
N HIS A 150 -9.45 -22.15 -16.09
CA HIS A 150 -10.51 -22.32 -15.10
C HIS A 150 -11.25 -21.00 -14.86
N PRO A 151 -12.58 -20.99 -14.75
CA PRO A 151 -13.34 -19.78 -14.48
C PRO A 151 -13.01 -19.24 -13.07
N VAL A 152 -13.01 -17.93 -12.92
CA VAL A 152 -12.94 -17.29 -11.61
C VAL A 152 -14.34 -17.25 -11.01
N THR A 153 -14.51 -17.76 -9.81
CA THR A 153 -15.81 -17.92 -9.13
C THR A 153 -15.83 -17.31 -7.74
N ALA A 154 -16.99 -17.27 -7.12
CA ALA A 154 -17.17 -16.84 -5.73
C ALA A 154 -16.42 -17.74 -4.74
N ASP A 155 -16.18 -19.02 -5.08
CA ASP A 155 -15.39 -19.93 -4.24
C ASP A 155 -13.94 -19.47 -4.14
N ASP A 156 -13.32 -19.01 -5.23
CA ASP A 156 -11.95 -18.48 -5.23
C ASP A 156 -11.82 -17.23 -4.35
N VAL A 157 -12.85 -16.38 -4.36
CA VAL A 157 -12.87 -15.17 -3.50
C VAL A 157 -12.96 -15.56 -2.03
N ILE A 158 -13.83 -16.51 -1.68
CA ILE A 158 -13.97 -17.01 -0.30
C ILE A 158 -12.69 -17.73 0.11
N PHE A 159 -12.14 -18.59 -0.74
CA PHE A 159 -10.88 -19.28 -0.49
C PHE A 159 -9.73 -18.28 -0.22
N THR A 160 -9.62 -17.22 -1.02
CA THR A 160 -8.61 -16.18 -0.81
C THR A 160 -8.76 -15.54 0.57
N TYR A 161 -9.99 -15.15 0.94
CA TYR A 161 -10.28 -14.57 2.25
C TYR A 161 -9.96 -15.54 3.40
N GLU A 162 -10.46 -16.77 3.33
CA GLU A 162 -10.26 -17.80 4.36
C GLU A 162 -8.79 -18.17 4.54
N THR A 163 -8.03 -18.21 3.44
CA THR A 163 -6.59 -18.44 3.47
C THR A 163 -5.87 -17.32 4.22
N ILE A 164 -6.22 -16.06 3.94
CA ILE A 164 -5.59 -14.90 4.61
C ILE A 164 -5.87 -14.88 6.11
N VAL A 165 -7.10 -15.18 6.52
CA VAL A 165 -7.48 -15.12 7.95
C VAL A 165 -7.17 -16.40 8.73
N ASN A 166 -6.66 -17.44 8.08
CA ASN A 166 -6.25 -18.67 8.74
C ASN A 166 -4.98 -18.42 9.58
N PRO A 167 -5.03 -18.58 10.92
CA PRO A 167 -3.91 -18.25 11.80
C PRO A 167 -2.66 -19.13 11.61
N LYS A 168 -2.76 -20.24 10.86
CA LYS A 168 -1.63 -21.13 10.54
C LYS A 168 -0.96 -20.79 9.21
N VAL A 169 -1.59 -19.94 8.40
CA VAL A 169 -0.99 -19.40 7.16
C VAL A 169 -0.08 -18.22 7.51
N ASP A 170 1.05 -18.13 6.85
CA ASP A 170 2.00 -17.01 6.99
C ASP A 170 1.47 -15.74 6.31
N ALA A 171 0.40 -15.16 6.88
CA ALA A 171 -0.30 -14.00 6.36
C ALA A 171 -0.54 -12.90 7.41
N ALA A 172 0.16 -12.94 8.55
CA ALA A 172 -0.13 -12.10 9.72
C ALA A 172 -0.17 -10.59 9.40
N ASN A 173 0.67 -10.12 8.46
CA ASN A 173 0.71 -8.70 8.07
C ASN A 173 -0.59 -8.24 7.38
N ILE A 174 -1.25 -9.13 6.63
CA ILE A 174 -2.45 -8.82 5.85
C ILE A 174 -3.72 -9.23 6.60
N ALA A 175 -3.68 -10.29 7.38
CA ALA A 175 -4.84 -10.79 8.13
C ALA A 175 -5.49 -9.71 9.01
N ASN A 176 -4.69 -8.78 9.54
CA ASN A 176 -5.19 -7.66 10.34
C ASN A 176 -6.12 -6.71 9.56
N LEU A 177 -6.02 -6.64 8.23
CA LEU A 177 -6.90 -5.83 7.38
C LEU A 177 -8.34 -6.37 7.37
N TYR A 178 -8.51 -7.65 7.70
CA TYR A 178 -9.79 -8.37 7.67
C TYR A 178 -10.37 -8.63 9.07
N ILE A 179 -9.77 -8.08 10.13
CA ILE A 179 -10.20 -8.33 11.54
C ILE A 179 -11.65 -7.91 11.82
N ASP A 180 -12.14 -6.92 11.09
CA ASP A 180 -13.51 -6.42 11.19
C ASP A 180 -14.51 -7.16 10.29
N VAL A 181 -14.09 -8.17 9.54
CA VAL A 181 -14.98 -9.06 8.80
C VAL A 181 -15.60 -10.06 9.77
N ASP A 182 -16.91 -10.19 9.73
CA ASP A 182 -17.64 -11.18 10.51
C ASP A 182 -17.70 -12.51 9.75
N LYS A 183 -18.10 -12.47 8.48
CA LYS A 183 -18.16 -13.63 7.60
C LYS A 183 -18.19 -13.25 6.12
N ALA A 184 -17.77 -14.20 5.28
CA ALA A 184 -17.98 -14.21 3.84
C ALA A 184 -19.01 -15.29 3.47
N VAL A 185 -19.88 -15.03 2.50
CA VAL A 185 -20.95 -15.95 2.08
C VAL A 185 -21.03 -16.00 0.56
N LYS A 186 -20.93 -17.20 0.00
CA LYS A 186 -21.28 -17.47 -1.40
C LYS A 186 -22.80 -17.37 -1.56
N VAL A 187 -23.26 -16.44 -2.37
CA VAL A 187 -24.70 -16.29 -2.70
C VAL A 187 -25.03 -17.05 -3.98
N SER A 188 -24.13 -17.07 -4.94
CA SER A 188 -24.17 -17.84 -6.18
C SER A 188 -22.75 -18.08 -6.69
N GLU A 189 -22.58 -18.74 -7.82
CA GLU A 189 -21.27 -18.95 -8.46
C GLU A 189 -20.51 -17.65 -8.74
N ARG A 190 -21.22 -16.52 -8.86
CA ARG A 190 -20.63 -15.21 -9.17
C ARG A 190 -20.86 -14.16 -8.09
N ILE A 191 -21.67 -14.41 -7.09
CA ILE A 191 -22.01 -13.41 -6.09
C ILE A 191 -21.44 -13.83 -4.74
N VAL A 192 -20.56 -12.99 -4.21
CA VAL A 192 -20.02 -13.11 -2.86
C VAL A 192 -20.46 -11.91 -2.01
N LYS A 193 -20.85 -12.18 -0.76
CA LYS A 193 -21.24 -11.15 0.20
C LYS A 193 -20.39 -11.25 1.46
N PHE A 194 -19.84 -10.13 1.86
CA PHE A 194 -19.13 -9.97 3.12
C PHE A 194 -19.99 -9.22 4.14
N TYR A 195 -19.91 -9.66 5.38
CA TYR A 195 -20.54 -9.00 6.52
C TYR A 195 -19.44 -8.47 7.43
N MET A 196 -19.56 -7.19 7.81
CA MET A 196 -18.62 -6.51 8.69
C MET A 196 -19.17 -6.44 10.11
N LYS A 197 -18.32 -6.57 11.12
CA LYS A 197 -18.67 -6.36 12.54
C LYS A 197 -19.04 -4.91 12.85
N ARG A 198 -18.48 -3.98 12.07
CA ARG A 198 -18.69 -2.54 12.18
C ARG A 198 -18.34 -1.85 10.86
N PRO A 199 -18.89 -0.65 10.58
CA PRO A 199 -18.51 0.09 9.41
C PRO A 199 -17.04 0.53 9.51
N HIS A 200 -16.32 0.44 8.38
CA HIS A 200 -14.95 0.88 8.27
C HIS A 200 -14.69 1.43 6.86
N PHE A 201 -14.12 2.63 6.77
CA PHE A 201 -13.93 3.32 5.48
C PHE A 201 -13.04 2.55 4.48
N LYS A 202 -12.12 1.71 4.97
CA LYS A 202 -11.28 0.84 4.12
C LYS A 202 -11.90 -0.50 3.79
N ALA A 203 -13.11 -0.81 4.27
CA ALA A 203 -13.68 -2.14 4.08
C ALA A 203 -13.79 -2.51 2.59
N LEU A 204 -14.24 -1.59 1.74
CA LEU A 204 -14.35 -1.84 0.30
C LEU A 204 -12.97 -2.07 -0.34
N GLU A 205 -11.96 -1.26 0.01
CA GLU A 205 -10.58 -1.41 -0.47
C GLU A 205 -10.01 -2.77 -0.08
N ASN A 206 -10.07 -3.11 1.20
CA ASN A 206 -9.53 -4.37 1.71
C ASN A 206 -10.24 -5.58 1.07
N LEU A 207 -11.58 -5.57 1.03
CA LEU A 207 -12.39 -6.67 0.47
C LEU A 207 -12.35 -6.75 -1.06
N SER A 208 -11.85 -5.73 -1.73
CA SER A 208 -11.55 -5.80 -3.17
C SER A 208 -10.28 -6.60 -3.48
N PHE A 209 -9.46 -6.91 -2.47
CA PHE A 209 -8.15 -7.56 -2.61
C PHE A 209 -7.21 -6.81 -3.56
N TRP A 210 -7.30 -5.48 -3.58
CA TRP A 210 -6.64 -4.64 -4.59
C TRP A 210 -5.11 -4.79 -4.63
N ASP A 211 -4.48 -5.13 -3.51
CA ASP A 211 -3.01 -5.29 -3.35
C ASP A 211 -2.58 -6.77 -3.29
N ILE A 212 -3.52 -7.70 -3.48
CA ILE A 212 -3.30 -9.14 -3.34
C ILE A 212 -3.73 -9.88 -4.61
N GLY A 213 -4.95 -9.57 -5.11
CA GLY A 213 -5.63 -10.32 -6.15
C GLY A 213 -6.27 -11.61 -5.65
N ILE A 214 -7.01 -12.29 -6.54
CA ILE A 214 -7.76 -13.51 -6.22
C ILE A 214 -6.90 -14.74 -6.51
N LEU A 215 -6.84 -15.65 -5.54
CA LEU A 215 -6.12 -16.92 -5.63
C LEU A 215 -7.03 -18.00 -6.23
N PRO A 216 -6.58 -18.78 -7.24
CA PRO A 216 -7.32 -19.93 -7.75
C PRO A 216 -7.35 -21.06 -6.72
N GLU A 217 -8.55 -21.37 -6.21
CA GLU A 217 -8.75 -22.42 -5.21
C GLU A 217 -8.26 -23.78 -5.70
N HIS A 218 -8.56 -24.15 -6.94
CA HIS A 218 -8.20 -25.45 -7.51
C HIS A 218 -6.69 -25.70 -7.57
N ILE A 219 -5.85 -24.64 -7.55
CA ILE A 219 -4.38 -24.72 -7.52
C ILE A 219 -3.84 -24.62 -6.11
N TYR A 220 -4.39 -23.68 -5.30
CA TYR A 220 -3.81 -23.32 -4.01
C TYR A 220 -4.49 -24.00 -2.82
N ARG A 221 -5.54 -24.79 -3.05
CA ARG A 221 -6.17 -25.57 -1.98
C ARG A 221 -5.14 -26.45 -1.26
N PHE A 222 -5.22 -26.51 0.04
CA PHE A 222 -4.30 -27.24 0.91
C PHE A 222 -5.08 -27.92 2.05
N ASP A 223 -4.59 -29.08 2.48
CA ASP A 223 -5.05 -29.75 3.70
C ASP A 223 -4.18 -29.30 4.89
N ASP A 224 -2.88 -29.08 4.65
CA ASP A 224 -1.93 -28.55 5.63
C ASP A 224 -1.50 -27.13 5.24
N PRO A 225 -1.75 -26.11 6.10
CA PRO A 225 -1.31 -24.75 5.86
C PRO A 225 0.21 -24.58 5.64
N GLU A 226 1.04 -25.48 6.18
CA GLU A 226 2.49 -25.43 5.95
C GLU A 226 2.86 -25.75 4.49
N GLU A 227 2.05 -26.52 3.77
CA GLU A 227 2.26 -26.75 2.33
C GLU A 227 2.02 -25.48 1.53
N PHE A 228 0.97 -24.73 1.89
CA PHE A 228 0.70 -23.44 1.29
C PHE A 228 1.84 -22.45 1.55
N ASN A 229 2.34 -22.37 2.78
CA ASN A 229 3.45 -21.47 3.16
C ASN A 229 4.73 -21.73 2.37
N LYS A 230 4.93 -22.94 1.84
CA LYS A 230 6.08 -23.32 1.01
C LYS A 230 5.90 -23.00 -0.49
N ARG A 231 4.69 -22.66 -0.93
CA ARG A 231 4.39 -22.31 -2.33
C ARG A 231 4.76 -20.87 -2.64
N ILE A 232 5.98 -20.61 -3.05
CA ILE A 232 6.53 -19.26 -3.18
C ILE A 232 6.97 -18.87 -4.59
N SER A 233 7.05 -19.82 -5.55
CA SER A 233 7.80 -19.62 -6.80
C SER A 233 6.98 -19.73 -8.09
N ASP A 234 5.78 -20.30 -8.07
CA ASP A 234 4.98 -20.60 -9.28
C ASP A 234 3.60 -19.94 -9.23
N PRO A 235 3.53 -18.58 -9.29
CA PRO A 235 2.26 -17.89 -9.18
C PRO A 235 1.38 -18.11 -10.41
N VAL A 236 0.12 -18.53 -10.19
CA VAL A 236 -0.94 -18.64 -11.19
C VAL A 236 -2.07 -17.69 -10.80
N GLY A 237 -2.51 -16.86 -11.74
CA GLY A 237 -3.58 -15.90 -11.55
C GLY A 237 -4.35 -15.64 -12.84
N SER A 238 -5.22 -14.64 -12.82
CA SER A 238 -6.09 -14.24 -13.95
C SER A 238 -5.46 -13.18 -14.85
N GLY A 239 -4.31 -12.64 -14.50
CA GLY A 239 -3.74 -11.42 -15.05
C GLY A 239 -3.23 -11.48 -16.49
N PRO A 240 -2.85 -10.30 -17.02
CA PRO A 240 -2.40 -10.15 -18.42
C PRO A 240 -1.05 -10.81 -18.72
N TYR A 241 -0.31 -11.20 -17.70
CA TYR A 241 0.93 -11.95 -17.82
C TYR A 241 0.90 -13.18 -16.94
N VAL A 242 1.65 -14.22 -17.34
CA VAL A 242 1.84 -15.45 -16.58
C VAL A 242 3.32 -15.62 -16.23
N PHE A 243 3.57 -16.21 -15.09
CA PHE A 243 4.92 -16.56 -14.67
C PHE A 243 5.54 -17.55 -15.67
N GLU A 244 6.78 -17.28 -16.11
CA GLU A 244 7.51 -18.18 -17.02
C GLU A 244 8.66 -18.87 -16.30
N LYS A 245 9.49 -18.10 -15.56
CA LYS A 245 10.61 -18.65 -14.81
C LYS A 245 11.24 -17.67 -13.82
N TRP A 246 11.89 -18.22 -12.81
CA TRP A 246 12.76 -17.52 -11.88
C TRP A 246 14.17 -18.12 -11.93
N GLU A 247 15.13 -17.35 -12.38
CA GLU A 247 16.56 -17.68 -12.35
C GLU A 247 17.18 -16.95 -11.15
N THR A 248 17.27 -17.64 -10.01
CA THR A 248 17.77 -17.08 -8.73
C THR A 248 19.08 -16.30 -8.90
N GLY A 249 19.15 -15.13 -8.28
CA GLY A 249 20.27 -14.20 -8.38
C GLY A 249 20.39 -13.48 -9.73
N ARG A 250 19.51 -13.76 -10.71
CA ARG A 250 19.64 -13.22 -12.07
C ARG A 250 18.40 -12.46 -12.56
N LYS A 251 17.25 -13.14 -12.63
CA LYS A 251 16.04 -12.53 -13.19
C LYS A 251 14.78 -13.35 -12.94
N ILE A 252 13.63 -12.68 -13.03
CA ILE A 252 12.30 -13.28 -13.17
C ILE A 252 11.75 -12.88 -14.53
N VAL A 253 11.05 -13.80 -15.21
CA VAL A 253 10.45 -13.59 -16.52
C VAL A 253 8.96 -13.88 -16.45
N LEU A 254 8.17 -12.92 -16.90
CA LEU A 254 6.76 -13.07 -17.16
C LEU A 254 6.54 -13.08 -18.68
N ARG A 255 5.68 -13.98 -19.19
CA ARG A 255 5.22 -13.98 -20.57
C ARG A 255 3.77 -13.49 -20.64
N ARG A 256 3.38 -12.88 -21.76
CA ARG A 256 2.01 -12.44 -21.97
C ARG A 256 1.04 -13.64 -21.88
N ASN A 257 -0.10 -13.39 -21.25
CA ASN A 257 -1.22 -14.34 -21.25
C ASN A 257 -2.00 -14.21 -22.57
N GLU A 258 -1.85 -15.19 -23.45
CA GLU A 258 -2.53 -15.16 -24.75
C GLU A 258 -4.06 -15.39 -24.65
N ASN A 259 -4.50 -15.95 -23.51
CA ASN A 259 -5.91 -16.18 -23.21
C ASN A 259 -6.48 -15.14 -22.23
N TYR A 260 -5.82 -13.98 -22.09
CA TYR A 260 -6.29 -12.95 -21.16
C TYR A 260 -7.69 -12.46 -21.52
N TRP A 261 -8.55 -12.40 -20.53
CA TRP A 261 -9.96 -11.98 -20.67
C TRP A 261 -10.13 -10.49 -20.98
N GLY A 262 -9.18 -9.65 -20.59
CA GLY A 262 -9.16 -8.21 -20.80
C GLY A 262 -8.32 -7.77 -22.01
N PRO A 263 -8.05 -6.47 -22.17
CA PRO A 263 -7.23 -5.96 -23.26
C PRO A 263 -5.81 -6.52 -23.21
N LYS A 264 -5.39 -7.22 -24.27
CA LYS A 264 -4.06 -7.85 -24.31
C LYS A 264 -2.94 -6.81 -24.39
N PRO A 265 -1.92 -6.87 -23.52
CA PRO A 265 -0.72 -6.06 -23.67
C PRO A 265 -0.03 -6.29 -25.01
N LYS A 266 0.62 -5.28 -25.55
CA LYS A 266 1.38 -5.39 -26.80
C LYS A 266 2.77 -6.02 -26.59
N LEU A 267 3.35 -5.86 -25.40
CA LEU A 267 4.64 -6.46 -25.05
C LEU A 267 4.48 -7.95 -24.74
N LYS A 268 5.32 -8.80 -25.33
CA LYS A 268 5.26 -10.26 -25.15
C LYS A 268 5.82 -10.74 -23.83
N LYS A 269 6.79 -10.00 -23.25
CA LYS A 269 7.43 -10.37 -21.97
C LYS A 269 7.73 -9.16 -21.12
N ILE A 270 7.78 -9.39 -19.80
CA ILE A 270 8.40 -8.51 -18.83
C ILE A 270 9.52 -9.30 -18.14
N VAL A 271 10.73 -8.72 -18.12
CA VAL A 271 11.91 -9.33 -17.53
C VAL A 271 12.40 -8.44 -16.40
N PHE A 272 12.39 -8.95 -15.18
CA PHE A 272 12.94 -8.28 -14.00
C PHE A 272 14.36 -8.80 -13.76
N LYS A 273 15.37 -7.99 -14.08
CA LYS A 273 16.79 -8.32 -13.84
C LYS A 273 17.23 -7.82 -12.46
N PHE A 274 17.97 -8.61 -11.73
CA PHE A 274 18.51 -8.21 -10.43
C PHE A 274 19.86 -7.54 -10.59
N ILE A 275 19.93 -6.24 -10.32
CA ILE A 275 21.16 -5.44 -10.36
C ILE A 275 21.25 -4.62 -9.07
N THR A 276 21.91 -5.17 -8.07
CA THR A 276 21.96 -4.61 -6.70
C THR A 276 22.77 -3.32 -6.60
N ASN A 277 23.84 -3.21 -7.42
CA ASN A 277 24.68 -2.02 -7.43
C ASN A 277 24.05 -0.90 -8.27
N ALA A 278 23.87 0.29 -7.67
CA ALA A 278 23.22 1.43 -8.30
C ALA A 278 23.98 1.98 -9.51
N VAL A 279 25.32 1.98 -9.45
CA VAL A 279 26.16 2.43 -10.57
C VAL A 279 26.08 1.45 -11.75
N ALA A 280 26.13 0.15 -11.45
CA ALA A 280 25.95 -0.88 -12.47
C ALA A 280 24.57 -0.81 -13.13
N ALA A 281 23.51 -0.49 -12.37
CA ALA A 281 22.17 -0.30 -12.94
C ALA A 281 22.11 0.87 -13.92
N VAL A 282 22.75 2.01 -13.61
CA VAL A 282 22.86 3.15 -14.54
C VAL A 282 23.63 2.77 -15.80
N GLN A 283 24.75 2.02 -15.68
CA GLN A 283 25.51 1.56 -16.84
C GLN A 283 24.71 0.56 -17.70
N ALA A 284 23.97 -0.34 -17.06
CA ALA A 284 23.09 -1.28 -17.79
C ALA A 284 21.98 -0.54 -18.56
N LEU A 285 21.44 0.56 -18.00
CA LEU A 285 20.48 1.41 -18.70
C LEU A 285 21.14 2.12 -19.91
N ARG A 286 22.30 2.79 -19.70
CA ARG A 286 23.04 3.48 -20.78
C ARG A 286 23.44 2.55 -21.92
N SER A 287 23.72 1.29 -21.62
CA SER A 287 24.05 0.27 -22.64
C SER A 287 22.82 -0.48 -23.17
N HIS A 288 21.61 -0.02 -22.86
CA HIS A 288 20.33 -0.63 -23.26
C HIS A 288 20.15 -2.11 -22.86
N GLN A 289 20.88 -2.58 -21.84
CA GLN A 289 20.69 -3.93 -21.29
C GLN A 289 19.44 -4.03 -20.41
N VAL A 290 18.95 -2.88 -19.94
CA VAL A 290 17.68 -2.70 -19.26
C VAL A 290 17.01 -1.43 -19.77
N ASP A 291 15.70 -1.36 -19.61
CA ASP A 291 14.88 -0.26 -20.12
C ASP A 291 14.45 0.72 -19.01
N ILE A 292 14.42 0.24 -17.78
CA ILE A 292 13.98 1.00 -16.59
C ILE A 292 14.90 0.68 -15.42
N ILE A 293 15.23 1.71 -14.65
CA ILE A 293 15.88 1.60 -13.34
C ILE A 293 15.18 2.48 -12.30
N ILE A 294 15.58 2.33 -11.05
CA ILE A 294 15.24 3.22 -9.93
C ILE A 294 16.53 3.85 -9.43
N PRO A 295 16.92 5.02 -9.94
CA PRO A 295 18.17 5.69 -9.55
C PRO A 295 18.04 6.37 -8.20
N GLU A 296 19.17 6.62 -7.55
CA GLU A 296 19.25 7.53 -6.41
C GLU A 296 19.14 9.01 -6.89
N PRO A 297 18.78 9.98 -6.01
CA PRO A 297 18.60 11.37 -6.39
C PRO A 297 19.82 11.98 -7.10
N ASP A 298 21.03 11.74 -6.60
CA ASP A 298 22.27 12.22 -7.22
C ASP A 298 22.43 11.69 -8.65
N GLN A 299 22.20 10.38 -8.83
CA GLN A 299 22.28 9.73 -10.15
C GLN A 299 21.22 10.27 -11.12
N PHE A 300 19.98 10.48 -10.62
CA PHE A 300 18.92 11.03 -11.45
C PHE A 300 19.23 12.46 -11.89
N ALA A 301 19.79 13.28 -11.00
CA ALA A 301 20.22 14.63 -11.34
C ALA A 301 21.27 14.61 -12.47
N ASP A 302 22.31 13.77 -12.35
CA ASP A 302 23.34 13.60 -13.37
C ASP A 302 22.76 13.14 -14.73
N LEU A 303 21.75 12.25 -14.71
CA LEU A 303 21.07 11.78 -15.93
C LEU A 303 20.21 12.88 -16.59
N VAL A 304 19.59 13.74 -15.79
CA VAL A 304 18.78 14.87 -16.30
C VAL A 304 19.67 15.98 -16.90
N GLU A 305 20.88 16.16 -16.40
CA GLU A 305 21.84 17.12 -16.93
C GLU A 305 22.53 16.63 -18.22
N ASP A 306 22.51 15.33 -18.51
CA ASP A 306 23.14 14.71 -19.69
C ASP A 306 22.20 14.83 -20.91
N GLU A 307 22.51 15.77 -21.81
CA GLU A 307 21.72 16.04 -23.03
C GLU A 307 21.70 14.84 -24.00
N GLU A 308 22.79 14.06 -24.10
CA GLU A 308 22.84 12.89 -24.97
C GLU A 308 21.95 11.78 -24.39
N PHE A 309 21.97 11.59 -23.07
CA PHE A 309 21.10 10.65 -22.41
C PHE A 309 19.62 10.96 -22.64
N LYS A 310 19.22 12.22 -22.57
CA LYS A 310 17.81 12.64 -22.79
C LYS A 310 17.32 12.43 -24.22
N LYS A 311 18.20 12.30 -25.20
CA LYS A 311 17.79 11.93 -26.57
C LYS A 311 17.27 10.48 -26.64
N GLU A 312 17.83 9.60 -25.81
CA GLU A 312 17.55 8.17 -25.84
C GLU A 312 16.61 7.72 -24.71
N PHE A 313 16.49 8.51 -23.63
CA PHE A 313 15.69 8.15 -22.46
C PHE A 313 14.75 9.28 -22.02
N TYR A 314 13.56 8.91 -21.56
CA TYR A 314 12.70 9.78 -20.75
C TYR A 314 13.26 9.86 -19.34
N CYS A 315 13.39 11.06 -18.78
CA CYS A 315 13.75 11.28 -17.37
C CYS A 315 12.51 11.71 -16.61
N LEU A 316 11.72 10.75 -16.13
CA LEU A 316 10.44 11.04 -15.47
C LEU A 316 10.60 11.13 -13.95
N SER A 317 9.91 12.11 -13.37
CA SER A 317 9.86 12.35 -11.92
C SER A 317 8.44 12.70 -11.53
N TYR A 318 7.83 11.93 -10.61
CA TYR A 318 6.43 12.09 -10.22
C TYR A 318 6.15 11.63 -8.80
N PHE A 319 5.10 12.18 -8.19
CA PHE A 319 4.61 11.76 -6.87
C PHE A 319 3.36 10.90 -7.05
N VAL A 320 3.26 9.83 -6.29
CA VAL A 320 2.07 8.96 -6.24
C VAL A 320 1.63 8.78 -4.79
N PRO A 321 0.36 8.48 -4.52
CA PRO A 321 -0.08 7.99 -3.21
C PRO A 321 0.79 6.80 -2.79
N GLY A 322 1.06 6.67 -1.51
CA GLY A 322 1.97 5.64 -1.03
C GLY A 322 3.46 5.99 -1.11
N THR A 323 3.82 7.11 -1.75
CA THR A 323 5.21 7.61 -1.70
C THR A 323 5.65 7.81 -0.24
N PRO A 324 6.79 7.24 0.17
CA PRO A 324 7.26 7.41 1.54
C PRO A 324 7.49 8.87 1.90
N PHE A 325 7.02 9.29 3.07
CA PHE A 325 7.43 10.52 3.70
C PHE A 325 8.58 10.27 4.68
N TYR A 326 9.51 11.21 4.77
CA TYR A 326 10.68 11.13 5.64
C TYR A 326 10.51 12.07 6.83
N TYR A 327 10.96 11.60 8.00
CA TYR A 327 10.77 12.30 9.25
C TYR A 327 11.85 11.98 10.28
N ILE A 328 11.94 12.84 11.29
CA ILE A 328 12.65 12.55 12.54
C ILE A 328 11.60 12.30 13.61
N GLY A 329 11.66 11.14 14.25
CA GLY A 329 10.79 10.78 15.36
C GLY A 329 11.46 11.13 16.70
N TRP A 330 10.72 11.82 17.58
CA TRP A 330 11.17 12.22 18.91
C TRP A 330 10.49 11.34 19.95
N ASN A 331 11.24 10.54 20.68
CA ASN A 331 10.67 9.68 21.71
C ASN A 331 10.21 10.51 22.92
N GLN A 332 8.89 10.60 23.08
CA GLN A 332 8.26 11.43 24.12
C GLN A 332 8.35 10.86 25.53
N ASP A 333 8.84 9.62 25.71
CA ASP A 333 9.12 9.04 27.03
C ASP A 333 10.46 9.47 27.58
N THR A 334 11.31 10.12 26.77
CA THR A 334 12.62 10.59 27.24
C THR A 334 12.51 11.98 27.89
N PRO A 335 13.38 12.33 28.80
CA PRO A 335 13.39 13.66 29.43
C PRO A 335 13.67 14.78 28.42
N PHE A 336 14.29 14.45 27.27
CA PHE A 336 14.61 15.40 26.22
C PHE A 336 13.36 15.86 25.47
N PHE A 337 12.50 14.91 25.03
CA PHE A 337 11.45 15.16 24.04
C PHE A 337 10.02 15.03 24.58
N PHE A 338 9.85 14.90 25.89
CA PHE A 338 8.53 14.97 26.54
C PHE A 338 7.86 16.33 26.30
N ASP A 339 8.63 17.42 26.44
CA ASP A 339 8.12 18.78 26.27
C ASP A 339 7.97 19.13 24.78
N ARG A 340 6.75 19.51 24.38
CA ARG A 340 6.43 19.97 23.03
C ARG A 340 7.34 21.14 22.57
N ARG A 341 7.70 22.06 23.47
CA ARG A 341 8.55 23.22 23.12
C ARG A 341 9.91 22.77 22.62
N VAL A 342 10.45 21.71 23.21
CA VAL A 342 11.73 21.13 22.76
C VAL A 342 11.58 20.50 21.38
N ARG A 343 10.52 19.73 21.13
CA ARG A 343 10.29 19.12 19.80
C ARG A 343 10.11 20.19 18.72
N LEU A 344 9.43 21.30 19.06
CA LEU A 344 9.30 22.45 18.16
C LEU A 344 10.64 23.17 17.95
N ALA A 345 11.44 23.34 18.98
CA ALA A 345 12.80 23.89 18.88
C ALA A 345 13.65 23.05 17.92
N MET A 346 13.61 21.71 18.06
CA MET A 346 14.31 20.81 17.14
C MET A 346 13.83 20.98 15.68
N THR A 347 12.55 21.26 15.46
CA THR A 347 12.03 21.55 14.13
C THR A 347 12.57 22.87 13.56
N HIS A 348 12.69 23.92 14.40
CA HIS A 348 13.22 25.22 14.01
C HIS A 348 14.73 25.21 13.68
N ILE A 349 15.52 24.29 14.24
CA ILE A 349 16.95 24.19 13.91
C ILE A 349 17.23 23.39 12.64
N ILE A 350 16.23 22.73 12.05
CA ILE A 350 16.41 21.89 10.88
C ILE A 350 16.03 22.67 9.62
N ASP A 351 17.05 23.14 8.87
CA ASP A 351 16.82 23.76 7.57
C ASP A 351 16.44 22.69 6.52
N ARG A 352 15.13 22.47 6.43
CA ARG A 352 14.55 21.48 5.48
C ARG A 352 14.73 21.90 4.03
N ARG A 353 14.83 23.21 3.74
CA ARG A 353 15.11 23.72 2.39
C ARG A 353 16.54 23.38 1.98
N GLU A 354 17.49 23.57 2.89
CA GLU A 354 18.89 23.19 2.65
C GLU A 354 19.05 21.67 2.47
N ILE A 355 18.33 20.86 3.27
CA ILE A 355 18.30 19.40 3.10
C ILE A 355 17.79 19.02 1.71
N ILE A 356 16.67 19.58 1.25
CA ILE A 356 16.10 19.29 -0.08
C ILE A 356 17.08 19.72 -1.18
N SER A 357 17.64 20.91 -1.07
CA SER A 357 18.58 21.43 -2.07
C SER A 357 19.86 20.59 -2.15
N ARG A 358 20.51 20.33 -1.01
CA ARG A 358 21.83 19.68 -1.00
C ARG A 358 21.77 18.15 -1.06
N LEU A 359 20.87 17.53 -0.27
CA LEU A 359 20.82 16.07 -0.19
C LEU A 359 19.92 15.44 -1.25
N LEU A 360 18.89 16.15 -1.71
CA LEU A 360 17.95 15.66 -2.72
C LEU A 360 18.09 16.36 -4.06
N LYS A 361 19.11 17.21 -4.25
CA LYS A 361 19.33 17.96 -5.51
C LYS A 361 18.09 18.75 -5.97
N GLY A 362 17.27 19.23 -5.04
CA GLY A 362 16.03 19.94 -5.34
C GLY A 362 14.80 19.05 -5.61
N TYR A 363 14.97 17.73 -5.68
CA TYR A 363 13.88 16.80 -6.02
C TYR A 363 12.98 16.43 -4.84
N GLY A 364 12.92 17.19 -3.79
CA GLY A 364 12.01 16.96 -2.66
C GLY A 364 10.92 18.01 -2.57
N ARG A 365 9.85 17.68 -1.86
CA ARG A 365 8.88 18.67 -1.39
C ARG A 365 8.80 18.59 0.12
N MET A 366 8.90 19.76 0.80
CA MET A 366 8.70 19.87 2.24
C MET A 366 7.27 19.54 2.58
N ILE A 367 7.05 18.87 3.71
CA ILE A 367 5.73 18.48 4.20
C ILE A 367 5.52 18.95 5.63
N THR A 368 4.24 19.06 6.02
CA THR A 368 3.81 19.50 7.36
C THR A 368 3.13 18.39 8.14
N GLY A 369 2.93 17.21 7.53
CA GLY A 369 2.27 16.07 8.16
C GLY A 369 2.40 14.79 7.32
N PRO A 370 1.79 13.69 7.76
CA PRO A 370 1.97 12.35 7.17
C PRO A 370 1.07 12.07 5.97
N PHE A 371 0.32 13.03 5.48
CA PHE A 371 -0.64 12.85 4.41
C PHE A 371 0.01 12.98 3.03
N TYR A 372 -0.60 12.33 2.03
CA TYR A 372 -0.15 12.48 0.64
C TYR A 372 -0.30 13.93 0.17
N ILE A 373 0.80 14.56 -0.20
CA ILE A 373 0.87 16.01 -0.46
C ILE A 373 -0.05 16.50 -1.59
N ASN A 374 -0.41 15.66 -2.55
CA ASN A 374 -1.37 16.00 -3.61
C ASN A 374 -2.76 15.41 -3.34
N GLY A 375 -2.98 14.80 -2.17
CA GLY A 375 -4.25 14.19 -1.80
C GLY A 375 -5.20 15.15 -1.08
N PRO A 376 -6.50 14.85 -1.07
CA PRO A 376 -7.50 15.70 -0.43
C PRO A 376 -7.42 15.70 1.11
N GLN A 377 -6.66 14.76 1.70
CA GLN A 377 -6.43 14.69 3.14
C GLN A 377 -5.36 15.67 3.62
N TYR A 378 -4.52 16.20 2.72
CA TYR A 378 -3.47 17.15 3.07
C TYR A 378 -4.07 18.56 3.21
N ASP A 379 -3.93 19.18 4.39
CA ASP A 379 -4.35 20.56 4.61
C ASP A 379 -3.25 21.52 4.12
N HIS A 380 -3.43 22.09 2.94
CA HIS A 380 -2.50 23.03 2.33
C HIS A 380 -2.47 24.42 2.99
N ASN A 381 -3.36 24.70 3.94
CA ASN A 381 -3.34 25.95 4.72
C ASN A 381 -2.37 25.90 5.91
N ILE A 382 -1.73 24.75 6.14
CA ILE A 382 -0.73 24.61 7.21
C ILE A 382 0.63 25.02 6.68
N GLU A 383 1.12 26.19 7.14
CA GLU A 383 2.46 26.66 6.78
C GLU A 383 3.54 25.88 7.54
N PRO A 384 4.62 25.48 6.88
CA PRO A 384 5.73 24.80 7.55
C PRO A 384 6.42 25.71 8.58
N TRP A 385 6.72 25.19 9.76
CA TRP A 385 7.56 25.90 10.72
C TRP A 385 8.89 26.35 10.04
N PRO A 386 9.29 27.64 10.17
CA PRO A 386 10.50 28.14 9.52
C PRO A 386 11.77 27.59 10.19
N TYR A 387 12.88 27.61 9.46
CA TYR A 387 14.20 27.50 10.05
C TYR A 387 14.48 28.79 10.81
N ASP A 388 14.56 28.72 12.14
CA ASP A 388 14.77 29.86 13.04
C ASP A 388 15.51 29.41 14.31
N PRO A 389 16.85 29.35 14.27
CA PRO A 389 17.66 28.95 15.41
C PRO A 389 17.50 29.85 16.64
N GLU A 390 17.19 31.14 16.48
CA GLU A 390 16.99 32.04 17.60
C GLU A 390 15.67 31.75 18.31
N ARG A 391 14.59 31.45 17.54
CA ARG A 391 13.34 30.97 18.14
C ARG A 391 13.53 29.62 18.87
N ALA A 392 14.36 28.74 18.30
CA ALA A 392 14.70 27.47 18.95
C ALA A 392 15.37 27.69 20.31
N LYS A 393 16.36 28.60 20.40
CA LYS A 393 17.00 28.93 21.68
C LYS A 393 16.00 29.41 22.71
N GLN A 394 15.09 30.34 22.34
CA GLN A 394 14.04 30.83 23.21
C GLN A 394 13.13 29.68 23.72
N LEU A 395 12.70 28.78 22.85
CA LEU A 395 11.87 27.64 23.24
C LEU A 395 12.59 26.68 24.17
N LEU A 396 13.91 26.50 24.00
CA LEU A 396 14.74 25.69 24.90
C LEU A 396 14.87 26.38 26.28
N ASP A 397 15.10 27.70 26.29
CA ASP A 397 15.14 28.49 27.53
C ASP A 397 13.79 28.42 28.29
N GLU A 398 12.67 28.64 27.57
CA GLU A 398 11.30 28.50 28.08
C GLU A 398 11.02 27.09 28.64
N ALA A 399 11.64 26.06 28.07
CA ALA A 399 11.53 24.68 28.52
C ALA A 399 12.47 24.33 29.68
N GLY A 400 13.34 25.28 30.09
CA GLY A 400 14.28 25.14 31.20
C GLY A 400 15.59 24.43 30.83
N TRP A 401 15.93 24.37 29.57
CA TRP A 401 17.21 23.88 29.06
C TRP A 401 18.14 25.07 28.87
N ILE A 402 19.08 25.27 29.79
CA ILE A 402 20.00 26.43 29.85
C ILE A 402 21.42 25.89 30.07
N ASP A 403 22.42 26.46 29.43
CA ASP A 403 23.83 26.18 29.76
C ASP A 403 24.17 26.83 31.09
N THR A 404 24.20 26.02 32.17
CA THR A 404 24.39 26.52 33.54
C THR A 404 25.82 26.46 34.02
N ASP A 405 26.69 25.65 33.39
CA ASP A 405 28.09 25.50 33.78
C ASP A 405 29.08 26.12 32.75
N GLY A 406 28.58 26.60 31.61
CA GLY A 406 29.34 27.32 30.61
C GLY A 406 30.16 26.42 29.68
N ASP A 407 29.84 25.13 29.61
CA ASP A 407 30.54 24.16 28.74
C ASP A 407 30.09 24.21 27.27
N GLY A 408 29.04 24.98 26.96
CA GLY A 408 28.45 25.16 25.65
C GLY A 408 27.35 24.16 25.33
N VAL A 409 27.02 23.23 26.22
CA VAL A 409 25.91 22.31 26.14
C VAL A 409 24.84 22.71 27.13
N ARG A 410 23.59 22.78 26.70
CA ARG A 410 22.46 23.09 27.61
C ARG A 410 22.23 21.93 28.55
N ASP A 411 21.88 22.28 29.79
CA ASP A 411 21.51 21.29 30.79
C ASP A 411 20.18 21.64 31.48
N LYS A 412 19.58 20.63 32.10
CA LYS A 412 18.37 20.79 32.92
C LYS A 412 18.44 19.84 34.12
N ASN A 413 18.35 20.39 35.34
CA ASN A 413 18.47 19.64 36.59
C ASN A 413 19.74 18.76 36.64
N GLY A 414 20.88 19.29 36.14
CA GLY A 414 22.15 18.58 36.07
C GLY A 414 22.27 17.50 35.00
N THR A 415 21.30 17.40 34.10
CA THR A 415 21.35 16.49 32.96
C THR A 415 21.70 17.28 31.71
N PRO A 416 22.84 17.01 31.04
CA PRO A 416 23.21 17.70 29.81
C PRO A 416 22.27 17.29 28.69
N PHE A 417 21.98 18.22 27.76
CA PHE A 417 21.18 17.93 26.58
C PHE A 417 22.01 17.20 25.53
N ARG A 418 22.26 15.94 25.82
CA ARG A 418 23.00 15.00 25.01
C ARG A 418 22.13 13.78 24.75
N PHE A 419 21.81 13.48 23.49
CA PHE A 419 20.94 12.38 23.14
C PHE A 419 21.47 11.54 21.97
N GLU A 420 21.05 10.27 21.92
CA GLU A 420 21.37 9.33 20.84
C GLU A 420 20.43 9.52 19.63
N PHE A 421 21.03 9.60 18.44
CA PHE A 421 20.28 9.69 17.19
C PHE A 421 20.43 8.40 16.38
N LEU A 422 19.41 7.55 16.44
CA LEU A 422 19.36 6.23 15.83
C LEU A 422 19.10 6.30 14.33
N TYR A 423 19.88 5.57 13.52
CA TYR A 423 19.64 5.46 12.08
C TYR A 423 20.25 4.18 11.50
N SER A 424 19.74 3.74 10.33
CA SER A 424 20.26 2.57 9.62
C SER A 424 21.59 2.86 8.95
N SER A 425 22.61 2.06 9.28
CA SER A 425 23.99 2.24 8.80
C SER A 425 24.17 1.99 7.30
N ASP A 426 23.28 1.21 6.67
CA ASP A 426 23.29 0.93 5.22
C ASP A 426 22.75 2.10 4.37
N LYS A 427 22.13 3.13 4.99
CA LYS A 427 21.55 4.29 4.31
C LYS A 427 22.50 5.48 4.36
N VAL A 428 23.29 5.68 3.31
CA VAL A 428 24.24 6.81 3.21
C VAL A 428 23.53 8.16 3.36
N GLN A 429 22.31 8.30 2.86
CA GLN A 429 21.52 9.53 3.01
C GLN A 429 21.17 9.81 4.48
N TYR A 430 20.86 8.80 5.29
CA TYR A 430 20.60 9.01 6.72
C TYR A 430 21.86 9.46 7.44
N LYS A 431 23.03 8.88 7.13
CA LYS A 431 24.31 9.33 7.68
C LYS A 431 24.57 10.82 7.38
N ARG A 432 24.34 11.26 6.13
CA ARG A 432 24.49 12.67 5.74
C ARG A 432 23.51 13.57 6.47
N LEU A 433 22.26 13.14 6.58
CA LEU A 433 21.19 13.87 7.26
C LEU A 433 21.48 14.02 8.77
N VAL A 434 21.84 12.94 9.46
CA VAL A 434 22.16 12.97 10.91
C VAL A 434 23.38 13.86 11.18
N LYS A 435 24.42 13.80 10.32
CA LYS A 435 25.56 14.72 10.42
C LYS A 435 25.11 16.17 10.28
N PHE A 436 24.26 16.48 9.31
CA PHE A 436 23.73 17.84 9.13
C PHE A 436 22.97 18.31 10.37
N ILE A 437 22.09 17.47 10.93
CA ILE A 437 21.29 17.79 12.12
C ILE A 437 22.19 18.02 13.34
N ARG A 438 23.20 17.18 13.55
CA ARG A 438 24.18 17.32 14.62
C ARG A 438 24.88 18.70 14.54
N ASP A 439 25.32 19.08 13.33
CA ASP A 439 26.01 20.36 13.13
C ASP A 439 25.07 21.57 13.34
N GLN A 440 23.75 21.44 13.11
CA GLN A 440 22.77 22.49 13.44
C GLN A 440 22.44 22.52 14.95
N ALA A 441 22.27 21.36 15.58
CA ALA A 441 21.96 21.24 17.02
C ALA A 441 23.06 21.85 17.90
N ALA A 442 24.32 21.64 17.52
CA ALA A 442 25.47 22.22 18.22
C ALA A 442 25.42 23.77 18.29
N LYS A 443 24.84 24.44 17.28
CA LYS A 443 24.72 25.92 17.27
C LYS A 443 23.76 26.46 18.33
N VAL A 444 22.92 25.61 18.89
CA VAL A 444 21.95 25.97 19.93
C VAL A 444 22.24 25.28 21.27
N GLY A 445 23.45 24.71 21.43
CA GLY A 445 23.88 24.07 22.68
C GLY A 445 23.30 22.66 22.90
N ILE A 446 23.10 21.89 21.85
CA ILE A 446 22.60 20.51 21.93
C ILE A 446 23.63 19.55 21.36
N GLU A 447 23.99 18.50 22.10
CA GLU A 447 24.90 17.46 21.66
C GLU A 447 24.13 16.26 21.09
N VAL A 448 24.31 15.98 19.80
CA VAL A 448 23.75 14.82 19.11
C VAL A 448 24.81 13.75 18.98
N VAL A 449 24.54 12.54 19.48
CA VAL A 449 25.40 11.36 19.35
C VAL A 449 24.84 10.45 18.27
N PRO A 450 25.46 10.43 17.06
CA PRO A 450 25.01 9.55 15.97
C PRO A 450 25.16 8.07 16.32
N GLU A 451 24.11 7.28 16.15
CA GLU A 451 24.11 5.85 16.43
C GLU A 451 23.70 5.04 15.18
N PRO A 452 24.68 4.71 14.32
CA PRO A 452 24.47 3.86 13.16
C PRO A 452 24.40 2.39 13.55
N VAL A 453 23.26 1.74 13.29
CA VAL A 453 23.10 0.30 13.51
C VAL A 453 22.52 -0.38 12.27
N GLU A 454 22.57 -1.70 12.24
CA GLU A 454 21.97 -2.49 11.18
C GLU A 454 20.43 -2.37 11.23
N TRP A 455 19.76 -2.53 10.08
CA TRP A 455 18.30 -2.26 9.95
C TRP A 455 17.45 -3.09 10.92
N SER A 456 17.75 -4.37 11.10
CA SER A 456 17.00 -5.24 12.03
C SER A 456 17.12 -4.74 13.49
N VAL A 457 18.29 -4.20 13.86
CA VAL A 457 18.51 -3.59 15.18
C VAL A 457 17.74 -2.29 15.32
N VAL A 458 17.66 -1.45 14.23
CA VAL A 458 16.78 -0.27 14.24
C VAL A 458 15.35 -0.69 14.57
N ILE A 459 14.82 -1.68 13.83
CA ILE A 459 13.42 -2.14 14.03
C ILE A 459 13.21 -2.67 15.45
N SER A 460 14.13 -3.47 15.99
CA SER A 460 14.03 -3.96 17.37
C SER A 460 13.99 -2.81 18.37
N ARG A 461 14.93 -1.85 18.27
CA ARG A 461 15.03 -0.72 19.20
C ARG A 461 13.81 0.19 19.15
N ILE A 462 13.29 0.53 17.97
CA ILE A 462 12.09 1.38 17.86
C ILE A 462 10.84 0.66 18.36
N THR A 463 10.71 -0.65 18.12
CA THR A 463 9.59 -1.46 18.63
C THR A 463 9.62 -1.54 20.16
N ASP A 464 10.81 -1.68 20.76
CA ASP A 464 11.02 -1.65 22.21
C ASP A 464 11.04 -0.22 22.78
N ARG A 465 10.97 0.81 21.92
CA ARG A 465 11.07 2.23 22.26
C ARG A 465 12.37 2.61 22.98
N LYS A 466 13.47 1.89 22.67
CA LYS A 466 14.83 2.12 23.21
C LYS A 466 15.63 3.04 22.29
N PHE A 467 15.24 4.27 22.19
CA PHE A 467 15.92 5.33 21.43
C PHE A 467 15.50 6.70 21.95
N ASP A 468 16.29 7.74 21.70
CA ASP A 468 15.91 9.13 21.99
C ASP A 468 15.31 9.78 20.75
N ALA A 469 16.03 9.76 19.64
CA ALA A 469 15.59 10.25 18.35
C ALA A 469 15.93 9.25 17.23
N MET A 470 15.16 9.25 16.16
CA MET A 470 15.40 8.41 15.00
C MET A 470 15.07 9.11 13.70
N VAL A 471 15.76 8.75 12.60
CA VAL A 471 15.34 9.11 11.24
C VAL A 471 14.81 7.90 10.50
N MET A 472 13.62 8.06 9.91
CA MET A 472 12.99 7.01 9.12
C MET A 472 12.18 7.57 7.96
N GLY A 473 11.74 6.67 7.08
CA GLY A 473 10.68 6.92 6.11
C GLY A 473 9.52 5.98 6.37
N TRP A 474 8.29 6.48 6.27
CA TRP A 474 7.10 5.68 6.36
C TRP A 474 6.42 5.62 5.00
N GLY A 475 6.31 4.43 4.44
CA GLY A 475 5.56 4.19 3.21
C GLY A 475 4.07 4.37 3.46
N GLY A 476 3.40 5.06 2.56
CA GLY A 476 1.97 5.28 2.66
C GLY A 476 1.17 4.23 1.91
N GLU A 477 -0.13 4.20 2.18
CA GLU A 477 -1.17 3.51 1.40
C GLU A 477 -1.88 4.53 0.51
N ILE A 478 -2.65 4.08 -0.46
CA ILE A 478 -3.48 4.97 -1.27
C ILE A 478 -4.54 5.61 -0.38
N LEU A 479 -5.26 4.81 0.37
CA LEU A 479 -6.22 5.25 1.37
C LEU A 479 -5.65 5.01 2.77
N GLN A 480 -5.14 6.07 3.40
CA GLN A 480 -4.38 5.96 4.65
C GLN A 480 -5.29 5.81 5.88
N ASP A 481 -4.99 4.82 6.73
CA ASP A 481 -5.53 4.70 8.09
C ASP A 481 -4.48 5.13 9.11
N HIS A 482 -4.76 6.22 9.80
CA HIS A 482 -3.82 6.83 10.75
C HIS A 482 -3.83 6.20 12.16
N TYR A 483 -4.63 5.17 12.39
CA TYR A 483 -4.82 4.55 13.70
C TYR A 483 -3.52 3.96 14.25
N GLN A 484 -2.83 3.15 13.44
CA GLN A 484 -1.65 2.42 13.88
C GLN A 484 -0.48 3.33 14.24
N LEU A 485 -0.36 4.49 13.58
CA LEU A 485 0.75 5.43 13.79
C LEU A 485 0.51 6.42 14.93
N TRP A 486 -0.76 6.85 15.11
CA TRP A 486 -1.04 8.04 15.89
C TRP A 486 -2.02 7.82 17.05
N HIS A 487 -2.77 6.71 17.08
CA HIS A 487 -3.67 6.44 18.19
C HIS A 487 -2.87 6.01 19.42
N SER A 488 -3.24 6.53 20.62
CA SER A 488 -2.52 6.25 21.88
C SER A 488 -2.50 4.76 22.25
N SER A 489 -3.55 3.99 21.91
CA SER A 489 -3.57 2.54 22.14
C SER A 489 -2.52 1.76 21.34
N GLN A 490 -1.86 2.41 20.38
CA GLN A 490 -0.80 1.82 19.56
C GLN A 490 0.61 2.11 20.13
N ILE A 491 0.68 2.69 21.32
CA ILE A 491 1.90 2.84 22.11
C ILE A 491 2.18 1.50 22.79
N GLY A 492 3.14 0.76 22.31
CA GLY A 492 3.40 -0.61 22.75
C GLY A 492 2.53 -1.64 22.02
N ASN A 493 2.37 -2.85 22.57
CA ASN A 493 1.55 -3.95 22.05
C ASN A 493 1.73 -4.25 20.54
N ARG A 494 2.95 -4.08 20.02
CA ARG A 494 3.30 -4.19 18.58
C ARG A 494 2.64 -3.13 17.68
N GLY A 495 2.12 -2.04 18.25
CA GLY A 495 1.69 -0.87 17.47
C GLY A 495 2.87 -0.10 16.89
N SER A 496 2.60 0.82 15.98
CA SER A 496 3.64 1.61 15.30
C SER A 496 3.75 3.04 15.81
N ASN A 497 3.08 3.37 16.93
CA ASN A 497 3.26 4.66 17.61
C ASN A 497 4.55 4.64 18.44
N TYR A 498 5.68 4.53 17.75
CA TYR A 498 7.00 4.34 18.38
C TYR A 498 7.43 5.53 19.24
N VAL A 499 7.00 6.75 18.92
CA VAL A 499 7.39 7.97 19.64
C VAL A 499 6.54 8.26 20.87
N GLY A 500 5.51 7.46 21.13
CA GLY A 500 4.66 7.64 22.30
C GLY A 500 3.71 8.85 22.22
N PHE A 501 3.30 9.22 21.01
CA PHE A 501 2.33 10.29 20.83
C PHE A 501 1.00 9.93 21.51
N ASN A 502 0.57 10.77 22.44
CA ASN A 502 -0.65 10.57 23.23
C ASN A 502 -1.44 11.88 23.28
N ASN A 503 -2.51 11.94 22.48
CA ASN A 503 -3.41 13.08 22.43
C ASN A 503 -4.87 12.60 22.28
N PRO A 504 -5.71 12.76 23.33
CA PRO A 504 -7.08 12.26 23.33
C PRO A 504 -7.97 12.86 22.22
N GLN A 505 -7.68 14.09 21.78
CA GLN A 505 -8.41 14.71 20.68
C GLN A 505 -8.06 14.04 19.33
N ALA A 506 -6.77 13.71 19.14
CA ALA A 506 -6.33 12.96 17.97
C ALA A 506 -6.96 11.56 17.95
N ASP A 507 -6.99 10.84 19.08
CA ASP A 507 -7.63 9.54 19.21
C ASP A 507 -9.10 9.59 18.78
N THR A 508 -9.86 10.54 19.33
CA THR A 508 -11.27 10.74 18.98
C THR A 508 -11.46 11.00 17.47
N ILE A 509 -10.62 11.85 16.88
CA ILE A 509 -10.68 12.17 15.45
C ILE A 509 -10.40 10.92 14.61
N ILE A 510 -9.37 10.14 14.95
CA ILE A 510 -8.99 8.93 14.25
C ILE A 510 -10.12 7.90 14.29
N GLU A 511 -10.72 7.68 15.48
CA GLU A 511 -11.84 6.76 15.63
C GLU A 511 -13.08 7.18 14.82
N GLN A 512 -13.38 8.48 14.81
CA GLN A 512 -14.47 9.02 13.99
C GLN A 512 -14.18 8.85 12.50
N ALA A 513 -12.96 9.17 12.05
CA ALA A 513 -12.56 9.04 10.66
C ALA A 513 -12.70 7.60 10.15
N ARG A 514 -12.34 6.60 10.97
CA ARG A 514 -12.47 5.18 10.60
C ARG A 514 -13.92 4.74 10.36
N LYS A 515 -14.88 5.35 11.04
CA LYS A 515 -16.33 5.06 10.90
C LYS A 515 -17.02 5.91 9.83
N THR A 516 -16.35 6.98 9.35
CA THR A 516 -16.92 7.93 8.38
C THR A 516 -16.71 7.43 6.97
N LEU A 517 -17.78 6.98 6.31
CA LEU A 517 -17.76 6.45 4.94
C LEU A 517 -17.66 7.57 3.88
N ASP A 518 -18.26 8.74 4.16
CA ASP A 518 -18.19 9.90 3.27
C ASP A 518 -16.78 10.48 3.23
N ASP A 519 -16.17 10.53 2.05
CA ASP A 519 -14.79 10.98 1.85
C ASP A 519 -14.60 12.46 2.22
N ALA A 520 -15.57 13.33 1.92
CA ALA A 520 -15.45 14.76 2.18
C ALA A 520 -15.48 15.05 3.70
N GLU A 521 -16.37 14.39 4.43
CA GLU A 521 -16.44 14.52 5.88
C GLU A 521 -15.20 13.91 6.55
N ARG A 522 -14.73 12.77 6.06
CA ARG A 522 -13.48 12.14 6.57
C ARG A 522 -12.26 13.04 6.33
N ASN A 523 -12.18 13.71 5.17
CA ASN A 523 -11.09 14.64 4.88
C ASN A 523 -11.08 15.83 5.85
N LYS A 524 -12.24 16.35 6.28
CA LYS A 524 -12.32 17.40 7.31
C LYS A 524 -11.73 16.93 8.66
N LEU A 525 -12.00 15.67 9.03
CA LEU A 525 -11.40 15.06 10.23
C LEU A 525 -9.87 14.95 10.08
N TYR A 526 -9.38 14.53 8.94
CA TYR A 526 -7.95 14.42 8.66
C TYR A 526 -7.25 15.79 8.62
N HIS A 527 -7.89 16.86 8.12
CA HIS A 527 -7.34 18.22 8.23
C HIS A 527 -7.17 18.66 9.71
N ARG A 528 -8.12 18.28 10.57
CA ARG A 528 -7.99 18.54 12.01
C ARG A 528 -6.85 17.74 12.64
N LEU A 529 -6.74 16.45 12.30
CA LEU A 529 -5.62 15.61 12.75
C LEU A 529 -4.28 16.17 12.28
N HIS A 530 -4.20 16.61 11.02
CA HIS A 530 -3.00 17.20 10.45
C HIS A 530 -2.52 18.42 11.27
N ARG A 531 -3.43 19.32 11.66
CA ARG A 531 -3.11 20.48 12.50
C ARG A 531 -2.58 20.06 13.86
N ILE A 532 -3.21 19.08 14.53
CA ILE A 532 -2.74 18.56 15.81
C ILE A 532 -1.31 18.01 15.67
N LEU A 533 -1.05 17.16 14.67
CA LEU A 533 0.27 16.60 14.45
C LEU A 533 1.32 17.66 14.12
N HIS A 534 0.94 18.69 13.36
CA HIS A 534 1.80 19.82 13.04
C HIS A 534 2.12 20.68 14.27
N GLU A 535 1.16 20.88 15.15
CA GLU A 535 1.35 21.67 16.38
C GLU A 535 2.12 20.90 17.44
N GLU A 536 1.82 19.62 17.63
CA GLU A 536 2.45 18.78 18.66
C GLU A 536 3.86 18.31 18.30
N GLN A 537 4.20 18.30 17.01
CA GLN A 537 5.50 17.87 16.49
C GLN A 537 6.00 16.54 17.08
N PRO A 538 5.18 15.46 17.10
CA PRO A 538 5.70 14.14 17.47
C PRO A 538 6.79 13.67 16.52
N TYR A 539 6.71 14.12 15.28
CA TYR A 539 7.74 14.05 14.26
C TYR A 539 8.09 15.46 13.77
N THR A 540 9.35 15.70 13.46
CA THR A 540 9.69 16.73 12.50
C THR A 540 9.50 16.14 11.11
N PHE A 541 8.42 16.53 10.43
CA PHE A 541 8.14 16.14 9.06
C PHE A 541 9.13 16.84 8.13
N LEU A 542 9.91 16.05 7.39
CA LEU A 542 10.98 16.58 6.56
C LEU A 542 10.52 16.85 5.13
N PHE A 543 10.33 15.78 4.38
CA PHE A 543 10.01 15.86 2.97
C PHE A 543 9.39 14.56 2.44
N VAL A 544 8.78 14.66 1.27
CA VAL A 544 8.56 13.56 0.35
C VAL A 544 9.48 13.72 -0.85
N ARG A 545 9.91 12.60 -1.45
CA ARG A 545 10.68 12.63 -2.69
C ARG A 545 9.89 11.96 -3.81
N PRO A 546 10.03 12.42 -5.07
CA PRO A 546 9.34 11.78 -6.18
C PRO A 546 9.91 10.41 -6.47
N THR A 547 9.14 9.62 -7.18
CA THR A 547 9.63 8.43 -7.87
C THR A 547 10.39 8.84 -9.11
N PHE A 548 11.62 8.35 -9.29
CA PHE A 548 12.43 8.57 -10.49
C PHE A 548 12.31 7.38 -11.43
N ARG A 549 12.07 7.66 -12.72
CA ARG A 549 11.95 6.64 -13.77
C ARG A 549 12.62 7.13 -15.05
N PRO A 550 13.92 6.91 -15.22
CA PRO A 550 14.50 6.95 -16.55
C PRO A 550 14.02 5.73 -17.34
N ILE A 551 13.51 5.96 -18.55
CA ILE A 551 12.85 4.94 -19.39
C ILE A 551 13.36 5.08 -20.83
N ASP A 552 13.76 3.99 -21.46
CA ASP A 552 14.17 3.96 -22.87
C ASP A 552 13.07 4.51 -23.80
N ARG A 553 13.41 5.46 -24.67
CA ARG A 553 12.49 6.12 -25.62
C ARG A 553 12.02 5.21 -26.77
N ARG A 554 12.45 3.94 -26.81
CA ARG A 554 11.88 2.97 -27.73
C ARG A 554 10.40 2.66 -27.40
N PHE A 555 9.97 2.83 -26.14
CA PHE A 555 8.60 2.66 -25.74
C PHE A 555 7.73 3.86 -26.11
N ASN A 556 6.57 3.57 -26.68
CA ASN A 556 5.52 4.52 -26.94
C ASN A 556 4.36 4.34 -25.94
N ASN A 557 3.44 5.30 -25.93
CA ASN A 557 2.32 5.39 -24.96
C ASN A 557 2.77 5.48 -23.49
N VAL A 558 3.95 6.06 -23.27
CA VAL A 558 4.50 6.30 -21.93
C VAL A 558 3.79 7.52 -21.33
N LYS A 559 2.75 7.25 -20.53
CA LYS A 559 1.97 8.27 -19.83
C LYS A 559 2.14 8.09 -18.33
N ILE A 560 2.21 9.21 -17.60
CA ILE A 560 2.18 9.23 -16.15
C ILE A 560 0.80 9.67 -15.70
N TYR A 561 0.17 8.82 -14.93
CA TYR A 561 -1.11 9.05 -14.28
C TYR A 561 -0.89 9.40 -12.81
N ASN A 562 -1.93 9.73 -12.08
CA ASN A 562 -1.83 10.05 -10.65
C ASN A 562 -1.34 8.85 -9.78
N LEU A 563 -1.53 7.61 -10.25
CA LEU A 563 -0.96 6.39 -9.64
C LEU A 563 0.31 5.88 -10.33
N GLY A 564 0.92 6.68 -11.20
CA GLY A 564 2.12 6.29 -11.95
C GLY A 564 1.81 5.74 -13.35
N PRO A 565 2.77 5.10 -14.01
CA PRO A 565 2.60 4.59 -15.37
C PRO A 565 1.87 3.25 -15.42
N LYS A 566 1.09 3.04 -16.49
CA LYS A 566 0.48 1.74 -16.82
C LYS A 566 1.38 1.00 -17.81
N TYR A 567 2.34 0.25 -17.32
CA TYR A 567 3.35 -0.44 -18.15
C TYR A 567 2.74 -1.42 -19.17
N TRP A 568 1.61 -2.03 -18.88
CA TRP A 568 0.90 -2.97 -19.77
C TRP A 568 0.23 -2.29 -20.97
N GLN A 569 0.17 -0.94 -21.00
CA GLN A 569 -0.34 -0.17 -22.15
C GLN A 569 0.77 0.26 -23.11
N TRP A 570 2.03 -0.05 -22.79
CA TRP A 570 3.16 0.35 -23.60
C TRP A 570 3.35 -0.59 -24.77
N TYR A 571 3.97 -0.06 -25.82
CA TYR A 571 4.38 -0.85 -26.98
C TYR A 571 5.69 -0.31 -27.56
N VAL A 572 6.35 -1.14 -28.38
CA VAL A 572 7.54 -0.76 -29.12
C VAL A 572 7.24 -0.86 -30.61
N PRO A 573 7.42 0.25 -31.39
CA PRO A 573 7.30 0.21 -32.84
C PRO A 573 8.22 -0.84 -33.47
N LYS A 574 7.79 -1.49 -34.55
CA LYS A 574 8.49 -2.63 -35.16
C LYS A 574 9.94 -2.34 -35.50
N ASP A 575 10.24 -1.13 -35.95
CA ASP A 575 11.59 -0.65 -36.31
C ASP A 575 12.50 -0.44 -35.09
N LYS A 576 11.92 -0.35 -33.88
CA LYS A 576 12.65 -0.16 -32.61
C LYS A 576 12.68 -1.41 -31.73
N GLN A 577 12.06 -2.51 -32.15
CA GLN A 577 12.03 -3.76 -31.38
C GLN A 577 13.42 -4.41 -31.32
N ARG A 578 13.84 -4.81 -30.10
CA ARG A 578 15.15 -5.43 -29.83
C ARG A 578 15.05 -6.93 -29.63
N TYR A 579 13.90 -7.41 -29.19
CA TYR A 579 13.69 -8.82 -28.83
C TYR A 579 12.56 -9.41 -29.68
N ARG A 580 12.77 -10.65 -30.17
CA ARG A 580 11.81 -11.36 -31.01
C ARG A 580 11.14 -12.51 -30.29
#